data_5cf532a5f7c37b52d8c8d6640a8cae74
#
_entry.id   5cf532a5f7c37b52d8c8d6640a8cae74
#
_cell.length_a   1.000
_cell.length_b   1.000
_cell.length_c   1.000
_cell.angle_alpha   90.00
_cell.angle_beta   90.00
_cell.angle_gamma   90.00
#
_symmetry.space_group_name_H-M   'P 1'
#
loop_
_entity.id
_entity.type
_entity.pdbx_description
1 polymer ?
#
loop_
_entity_poly.entity_id
_entity_poly.type
_entity_poly.pdbx_seq_one_letter_code
_entity_poly.pdbx_strand_id
1 'polypeptide(L)'
;AIGNDESMTNSVLVRPDSPIAKVKGYNKDFPEVLGSPDTVKGKTFLTTTVSSAHYGLSSWLKVLGLTDKDITIKNMDQAQALAAFDNGIGDGVALWAPHMYAGQEKGWKIAGDLHMCKVGNPIVLIADTAYAEKNPEITAKFLSIYLRAVNMLQKEPLESLVPEYQRFFLEWAGKNYSPELSLTDLKTHPVYNLEEQLALFDTSKGMSTAQKWQSDIAKFFASVGSINKDELK
;
A
#
# COMPACT_ATOMS: atom_id res chain seq x y z
N ALA A 1 -1.41 -16.78 5.62
CA ALA A 1 -2.62 -15.96 5.78
C ALA A 1 -2.34 -14.51 5.36
N ILE A 2 -3.37 -13.78 5.00
CA ILE A 2 -3.27 -12.33 4.75
C ILE A 2 -3.32 -11.62 6.09
N GLY A 3 -2.34 -10.76 6.36
CA GLY A 3 -2.26 -9.97 7.58
C GLY A 3 -3.23 -8.80 7.54
N ASN A 4 -2.98 -7.91 6.58
CA ASN A 4 -3.80 -6.73 6.29
C ASN A 4 -3.66 -6.37 4.81
N ASP A 5 -4.39 -5.37 4.36
CA ASP A 5 -4.20 -4.74 3.05
C ASP A 5 -3.67 -3.32 3.21
N GLU A 6 -2.52 -3.03 2.64
CA GLU A 6 -1.89 -1.70 2.63
C GLU A 6 -2.14 -0.93 1.33
N SER A 7 -3.18 -1.26 0.59
CA SER A 7 -3.48 -0.57 -0.67
C SER A 7 -3.80 0.92 -0.49
N MET A 8 -4.36 1.31 0.65
CA MET A 8 -4.68 2.71 0.98
C MET A 8 -3.50 3.49 1.57
N THR A 9 -2.40 2.82 1.92
CA THR A 9 -1.26 3.42 2.62
C THR A 9 -0.01 3.56 1.77
N ASN A 10 -0.15 3.37 0.46
CA ASN A 10 0.88 3.57 -0.56
C ASN A 10 0.37 4.52 -1.62
N SER A 11 0.73 5.80 -1.51
CA SER A 11 0.11 6.88 -2.29
C SER A 11 1.10 7.71 -3.07
N VAL A 12 0.66 8.15 -4.25
CA VAL A 12 1.29 9.25 -5.00
C VAL A 12 0.71 10.57 -4.52
N LEU A 13 1.57 11.44 -4.04
CA LEU A 13 1.21 12.75 -3.51
C LEU A 13 1.73 13.86 -4.41
N VAL A 14 0.93 14.90 -4.57
CA VAL A 14 1.25 16.10 -5.35
C VAL A 14 0.89 17.37 -4.58
N ARG A 15 1.52 18.48 -4.89
CA ARG A 15 1.18 19.77 -4.28
C ARG A 15 -0.21 20.22 -4.70
N PRO A 16 -0.96 20.97 -3.85
CA PRO A 16 -2.34 21.39 -4.15
C PRO A 16 -2.46 22.28 -5.39
N ASP A 17 -1.44 23.05 -5.70
CA ASP A 17 -1.36 23.94 -6.87
C ASP A 17 -0.90 23.23 -8.15
N SER A 18 -0.43 21.99 -8.04
CA SER A 18 0.02 21.19 -9.18
C SER A 18 -1.08 21.06 -10.25
N PRO A 19 -0.74 21.13 -11.55
CA PRO A 19 -1.67 20.80 -12.64
C PRO A 19 -2.27 19.39 -12.50
N ILE A 20 -1.53 18.45 -11.90
CA ILE A 20 -2.01 17.08 -11.65
C ILE A 20 -3.21 17.09 -10.69
N ALA A 21 -3.14 17.90 -9.64
CA ALA A 21 -4.21 18.00 -8.63
C ALA A 21 -5.52 18.61 -9.17
N LYS A 22 -5.46 19.30 -10.30
CA LYS A 22 -6.61 19.98 -10.92
C LYS A 22 -7.41 19.12 -11.88
N VAL A 23 -6.90 17.96 -12.26
CA VAL A 23 -7.58 17.01 -13.16
C VAL A 23 -8.01 15.80 -12.34
N LYS A 24 -9.30 15.50 -12.29
CA LYS A 24 -9.88 14.36 -11.58
C LYS A 24 -10.68 13.49 -12.54
N GLY A 25 -10.56 12.16 -12.44
CA GLY A 25 -11.35 11.21 -13.19
C GLY A 25 -11.12 11.27 -14.72
N TYR A 26 -9.89 11.53 -15.15
CA TYR A 26 -9.50 11.42 -16.56
C TYR A 26 -9.87 10.05 -17.12
N ASN A 27 -9.54 8.98 -16.41
CA ASN A 27 -10.04 7.64 -16.68
C ASN A 27 -11.35 7.43 -15.90
N LYS A 28 -12.46 7.28 -16.63
CA LYS A 28 -13.79 7.19 -16.04
C LYS A 28 -14.02 5.95 -15.18
N ASP A 29 -13.25 4.89 -15.41
CA ASP A 29 -13.27 3.69 -14.56
C ASP A 29 -12.60 3.91 -13.19
N PHE A 30 -11.87 5.04 -13.05
CA PHE A 30 -11.12 5.44 -11.86
C PHE A 30 -11.43 6.89 -11.49
N PRO A 31 -12.66 7.21 -11.09
CA PRO A 31 -13.15 8.59 -10.99
C PRO A 31 -12.45 9.43 -9.90
N GLU A 32 -11.84 8.77 -8.91
CA GLU A 32 -11.14 9.46 -7.81
C GLU A 32 -9.68 9.79 -8.13
N VAL A 33 -9.08 9.13 -9.12
CA VAL A 33 -7.67 9.31 -9.50
C VAL A 33 -7.46 10.70 -10.11
N LEU A 34 -6.42 11.39 -9.66
CA LEU A 34 -6.01 12.69 -10.18
C LEU A 34 -4.94 12.54 -11.27
N GLY A 35 -4.89 13.52 -12.16
CA GLY A 35 -3.94 13.61 -13.25
C GLY A 35 -4.50 13.14 -14.60
N SER A 36 -3.74 13.44 -15.62
CA SER A 36 -3.93 12.98 -17.01
C SER A 36 -2.57 12.80 -17.66
N PRO A 37 -2.47 12.13 -18.84
CA PRO A 37 -1.20 12.02 -19.56
C PRO A 37 -0.52 13.39 -19.78
N ASP A 38 -1.29 14.41 -20.12
CA ASP A 38 -0.75 15.74 -20.42
C ASP A 38 -0.18 16.44 -19.17
N THR A 39 -0.70 16.15 -17.98
CA THR A 39 -0.22 16.76 -16.73
C THR A 39 0.93 16.00 -16.08
N VAL A 40 1.15 14.73 -16.48
CA VAL A 40 2.09 13.81 -15.81
C VAL A 40 3.33 13.50 -16.67
N LYS A 41 3.17 13.39 -18.00
CA LYS A 41 4.27 13.02 -18.89
C LYS A 41 5.46 13.99 -18.78
N GLY A 42 6.66 13.43 -18.68
CA GLY A 42 7.91 14.18 -18.52
C GLY A 42 8.16 14.75 -17.13
N LYS A 43 7.26 14.53 -16.17
CA LYS A 43 7.40 15.00 -14.79
C LYS A 43 8.36 14.15 -13.97
N THR A 44 8.86 14.73 -12.87
CA THR A 44 9.80 14.08 -11.96
C THR A 44 9.09 13.62 -10.69
N PHE A 45 9.20 12.33 -10.38
CA PHE A 45 8.65 11.72 -9.17
C PHE A 45 9.76 11.17 -8.28
N LEU A 46 9.63 11.40 -6.97
CA LEU A 46 10.55 10.91 -5.95
C LEU A 46 9.92 9.65 -5.32
N THR A 47 10.69 8.58 -5.16
CA THR A 47 10.22 7.36 -4.49
C THR A 47 11.39 6.44 -4.14
N THR A 48 11.17 5.48 -3.26
CA THR A 48 12.04 4.33 -3.10
C THR A 48 11.71 3.33 -4.20
N THR A 49 12.63 3.11 -5.13
CA THR A 49 12.41 2.16 -6.23
C THR A 49 12.37 0.71 -5.74
N VAL A 50 11.71 -0.18 -6.49
CA VAL A 50 11.55 -1.60 -6.17
C VAL A 50 10.89 -1.80 -4.79
N SER A 51 9.82 -1.05 -4.55
CA SER A 51 9.05 -1.07 -3.29
C SER A 51 7.55 -0.97 -3.55
N SER A 52 6.74 -1.06 -2.50
CA SER A 52 5.28 -0.85 -2.57
C SER A 52 4.90 0.57 -3.01
N ALA A 53 5.68 1.60 -2.62
CA ALA A 53 5.45 2.96 -3.10
C ALA A 53 5.72 3.09 -4.61
N HIS A 54 6.76 2.42 -5.13
CA HIS A 54 7.01 2.35 -6.58
C HIS A 54 5.89 1.58 -7.29
N TYR A 55 5.42 0.49 -6.70
CA TYR A 55 4.26 -0.25 -7.21
C TYR A 55 3.00 0.63 -7.28
N GLY A 56 2.77 1.47 -6.25
CA GLY A 56 1.71 2.48 -6.24
C GLY A 56 1.86 3.50 -7.37
N LEU A 57 3.07 4.04 -7.56
CA LEU A 57 3.38 4.98 -8.65
C LEU A 57 3.12 4.36 -10.02
N SER A 58 3.65 3.16 -10.28
CA SER A 58 3.46 2.46 -11.57
C SER A 58 2.00 2.09 -11.82
N SER A 59 1.25 1.73 -10.77
CA SER A 59 -0.18 1.43 -10.87
C SER A 59 -1.00 2.68 -11.21
N TRP A 60 -0.69 3.80 -10.59
CA TRP A 60 -1.30 5.09 -10.89
C TRP A 60 -0.99 5.55 -12.33
N LEU A 61 0.26 5.43 -12.79
CA LEU A 61 0.64 5.71 -14.17
C LEU A 61 -0.15 4.85 -15.16
N LYS A 62 -0.29 3.55 -14.88
CA LYS A 62 -1.06 2.62 -15.72
C LYS A 62 -2.53 3.04 -15.85
N VAL A 63 -3.16 3.54 -14.78
CA VAL A 63 -4.54 4.08 -14.83
C VAL A 63 -4.63 5.25 -15.79
N LEU A 64 -3.58 6.06 -15.90
CA LEU A 64 -3.48 7.20 -16.83
C LEU A 64 -3.03 6.80 -18.24
N GLY A 65 -2.78 5.52 -18.51
CA GLY A 65 -2.26 5.05 -19.79
C GLY A 65 -0.76 5.33 -20.00
N LEU A 66 -0.03 5.54 -18.90
CA LEU A 66 1.40 5.82 -18.87
C LEU A 66 2.19 4.66 -18.25
N THR A 67 3.49 4.74 -18.36
CA THR A 67 4.48 3.83 -17.76
C THR A 67 5.59 4.61 -17.06
N ASP A 68 6.43 3.93 -16.31
CA ASP A 68 7.62 4.52 -15.67
C ASP A 68 8.57 5.22 -16.67
N LYS A 69 8.53 4.83 -17.95
CA LYS A 69 9.34 5.44 -19.02
C LYS A 69 8.84 6.82 -19.46
N ASP A 70 7.60 7.17 -19.12
CA ASP A 70 6.98 8.44 -19.48
C ASP A 70 7.30 9.55 -18.46
N ILE A 71 7.98 9.22 -17.37
CA ILE A 71 8.35 10.14 -16.29
C ILE A 71 9.84 9.99 -15.93
N THR A 72 10.34 10.90 -15.09
CA THR A 72 11.66 10.74 -14.45
C THR A 72 11.46 10.27 -13.01
N ILE A 73 11.99 9.09 -12.66
CA ILE A 73 11.97 8.59 -11.29
C ILE A 73 13.31 8.89 -10.62
N LYS A 74 13.29 9.57 -9.47
CA LYS A 74 14.45 9.76 -8.59
C LYS A 74 14.33 8.83 -7.40
N ASN A 75 15.27 7.86 -7.33
CA ASN A 75 15.34 6.90 -6.23
C ASN A 75 15.94 7.54 -4.98
N MET A 76 15.24 7.44 -3.87
CA MET A 76 15.71 7.83 -2.53
C MET A 76 14.86 7.14 -1.46
N ASP A 77 15.34 7.10 -0.22
CA ASP A 77 14.53 6.58 0.88
C ASP A 77 13.31 7.48 1.19
N GLN A 78 12.37 6.96 1.95
CA GLN A 78 11.08 7.62 2.20
C GLN A 78 11.23 8.96 2.95
N ALA A 79 12.12 9.02 3.94
CA ALA A 79 12.36 10.23 4.72
C ALA A 79 13.02 11.30 3.86
N GLN A 80 13.99 10.91 3.02
CA GLN A 80 14.63 11.79 2.06
C GLN A 80 13.65 12.27 0.98
N ALA A 81 12.78 11.38 0.46
CA ALA A 81 11.77 11.73 -0.54
C ALA A 81 10.76 12.74 0.03
N LEU A 82 10.29 12.53 1.26
CA LEU A 82 9.41 13.47 1.97
C LEU A 82 10.08 14.85 2.10
N ALA A 83 11.31 14.89 2.63
CA ALA A 83 12.05 16.13 2.84
C ALA A 83 12.39 16.85 1.53
N ALA A 84 12.81 16.12 0.49
CA ALA A 84 13.12 16.69 -0.81
C ALA A 84 11.87 17.31 -1.47
N PHE A 85 10.74 16.60 -1.41
CA PHE A 85 9.48 17.10 -1.96
C PHE A 85 8.96 18.34 -1.19
N ASP A 86 9.13 18.37 0.13
CA ASP A 86 8.81 19.53 0.98
C ASP A 86 9.65 20.78 0.59
N ASN A 87 10.90 20.56 0.20
CA ASN A 87 11.80 21.61 -0.29
C ASN A 87 11.62 21.94 -1.79
N GLY A 88 10.52 21.53 -2.41
CA GLY A 88 10.19 21.92 -3.78
C GLY A 88 10.80 21.03 -4.87
N ILE A 89 11.51 19.95 -4.53
CA ILE A 89 12.14 19.05 -5.51
C ILE A 89 11.10 18.07 -6.05
N GLY A 90 11.06 17.89 -7.36
CA GLY A 90 10.12 17.00 -8.06
C GLY A 90 8.71 17.57 -8.22
N ASP A 91 7.92 16.94 -9.07
CA ASP A 91 6.53 17.29 -9.36
C ASP A 91 5.55 16.46 -8.53
N GLY A 92 5.98 15.29 -8.04
CA GLY A 92 5.24 14.41 -7.16
C GLY A 92 6.16 13.50 -6.36
N VAL A 93 5.60 12.84 -5.37
CA VAL A 93 6.30 11.90 -4.50
C VAL A 93 5.42 10.68 -4.21
N ALA A 94 5.98 9.48 -4.28
CA ALA A 94 5.27 8.26 -3.87
C ALA A 94 5.83 7.76 -2.54
N LEU A 95 4.93 7.66 -1.55
CA LEU A 95 5.25 7.36 -0.17
C LEU A 95 4.33 6.27 0.40
N TRP A 96 4.85 5.53 1.38
CA TRP A 96 4.01 4.69 2.25
C TRP A 96 3.85 5.30 3.65
N ALA A 97 2.89 4.78 4.41
CA ALA A 97 2.69 5.17 5.81
C ALA A 97 3.95 4.87 6.68
N PRO A 98 4.33 5.74 7.62
CA PRO A 98 3.62 6.96 8.03
C PRO A 98 3.98 8.21 7.21
N HIS A 99 4.93 8.14 6.26
CA HIS A 99 5.43 9.32 5.52
C HIS A 99 4.35 9.96 4.63
N MET A 100 3.44 9.15 4.06
CA MET A 100 2.33 9.71 3.30
C MET A 100 1.37 10.55 4.17
N TYR A 101 1.15 10.18 5.43
CA TYR A 101 0.33 10.98 6.36
C TYR A 101 0.98 12.33 6.65
N ALA A 102 2.31 12.32 6.89
CA ALA A 102 3.04 13.58 7.06
C ALA A 102 2.92 14.49 5.81
N GLY A 103 2.88 13.92 4.61
CA GLY A 103 2.60 14.64 3.39
C GLY A 103 1.18 15.23 3.36
N GLN A 104 0.18 14.47 3.79
CA GLN A 104 -1.20 14.94 3.89
C GLN A 104 -1.36 16.09 4.91
N GLU A 105 -0.68 16.01 6.06
CA GLU A 105 -0.65 17.10 7.05
C GLU A 105 -0.07 18.40 6.50
N LYS A 106 0.85 18.31 5.52
CA LYS A 106 1.38 19.45 4.77
C LYS A 106 0.42 19.97 3.69
N GLY A 107 -0.78 19.38 3.57
CA GLY A 107 -1.81 19.74 2.61
C GLY A 107 -1.63 19.16 1.21
N TRP A 108 -0.68 18.22 1.01
CA TRP A 108 -0.50 17.56 -0.28
C TRP A 108 -1.71 16.68 -0.59
N LYS A 109 -2.00 16.56 -1.89
CA LYS A 109 -3.16 15.79 -2.38
C LYS A 109 -2.73 14.40 -2.80
N ILE A 110 -3.50 13.39 -2.44
CA ILE A 110 -3.35 12.04 -2.98
C ILE A 110 -3.81 12.08 -4.44
N ALA A 111 -2.87 11.87 -5.36
CA ALA A 111 -3.17 11.76 -6.79
C ALA A 111 -3.71 10.36 -7.14
N GLY A 112 -3.27 9.35 -6.41
CA GLY A 112 -3.75 7.98 -6.46
C GLY A 112 -3.03 7.13 -5.43
N ASP A 113 -3.70 6.09 -4.96
CA ASP A 113 -3.15 5.01 -4.17
C ASP A 113 -3.49 3.67 -4.84
N LEU A 114 -2.98 2.57 -4.30
CA LEU A 114 -3.25 1.25 -4.87
C LEU A 114 -4.73 0.88 -4.80
N HIS A 115 -5.45 1.28 -3.74
CA HIS A 115 -6.89 1.05 -3.59
C HIS A 115 -7.68 1.82 -4.65
N MET A 116 -7.40 3.10 -4.85
CA MET A 116 -8.00 3.92 -5.92
C MET A 116 -7.72 3.33 -7.31
N CYS A 117 -6.55 2.69 -7.49
CA CYS A 117 -6.17 1.97 -8.71
C CYS A 117 -6.76 0.56 -8.81
N LYS A 118 -7.58 0.12 -7.84
CA LYS A 118 -8.17 -1.23 -7.75
C LYS A 118 -7.13 -2.35 -7.69
N VAL A 119 -6.02 -2.11 -7.00
CA VAL A 119 -4.89 -3.02 -6.84
C VAL A 119 -4.70 -3.32 -5.36
N GLY A 120 -4.59 -4.59 -5.00
CA GLY A 120 -4.32 -5.02 -3.64
C GLY A 120 -2.83 -4.95 -3.29
N ASN A 121 -2.53 -4.67 -2.03
CA ASN A 121 -1.19 -4.71 -1.48
C ASN A 121 -1.18 -5.49 -0.16
N PRO A 122 -1.36 -6.83 -0.21
CA PRO A 122 -1.50 -7.64 0.99
C PRO A 122 -0.16 -7.75 1.74
N ILE A 123 -0.22 -7.57 3.04
CA ILE A 123 0.80 -8.04 3.96
C ILE A 123 0.47 -9.47 4.34
N VAL A 124 1.46 -10.35 4.31
CA VAL A 124 1.23 -11.79 4.46
C VAL A 124 1.97 -12.37 5.67
N LEU A 125 1.31 -13.29 6.36
CA LEU A 125 1.96 -14.19 7.30
C LEU A 125 2.45 -15.42 6.53
N ILE A 126 3.76 -15.64 6.55
CA ILE A 126 4.41 -16.78 5.92
C ILE A 126 4.97 -17.72 6.99
N ALA A 127 5.09 -18.99 6.64
CA ALA A 127 5.73 -20.00 7.46
C ALA A 127 6.66 -20.84 6.58
N ASP A 128 7.68 -21.43 7.19
CA ASP A 128 8.45 -22.48 6.55
C ASP A 128 7.52 -23.67 6.25
N THR A 129 7.46 -24.09 4.99
CA THR A 129 6.52 -25.12 4.53
C THR A 129 6.75 -26.45 5.24
N ALA A 130 8.02 -26.89 5.32
CA ALA A 130 8.36 -28.17 5.94
C ALA A 130 8.07 -28.17 7.45
N TYR A 131 8.28 -27.03 8.11
CA TYR A 131 7.91 -26.88 9.52
C TYR A 131 6.40 -26.93 9.71
N ALA A 132 5.64 -26.19 8.91
CA ALA A 132 4.18 -26.15 9.02
C ALA A 132 3.52 -27.51 8.75
N GLU A 133 3.99 -28.23 7.75
CA GLU A 133 3.54 -29.59 7.44
C GLU A 133 3.85 -30.59 8.55
N LYS A 134 5.03 -30.49 9.16
CA LYS A 134 5.46 -31.32 10.28
C LYS A 134 4.74 -30.99 11.60
N ASN A 135 4.30 -29.74 11.76
CA ASN A 135 3.73 -29.22 13.01
C ASN A 135 2.36 -28.53 12.77
N PRO A 136 1.38 -29.23 12.17
CA PRO A 136 0.12 -28.60 11.79
C PRO A 136 -0.68 -28.07 12.98
N GLU A 137 -0.62 -28.73 14.15
CA GLU A 137 -1.32 -28.27 15.35
C GLU A 137 -0.75 -26.95 15.88
N ILE A 138 0.57 -26.78 15.87
CA ILE A 138 1.22 -25.52 16.32
C ILE A 138 0.87 -24.41 15.34
N THR A 139 0.92 -24.67 14.05
CA THR A 139 0.54 -23.73 12.99
C THR A 139 -0.91 -23.29 13.15
N ALA A 140 -1.82 -24.24 13.37
CA ALA A 140 -3.23 -23.94 13.60
C ALA A 140 -3.47 -23.11 14.89
N LYS A 141 -2.77 -23.44 15.99
CA LYS A 141 -2.84 -22.66 17.25
C LYS A 141 -2.36 -21.24 17.05
N PHE A 142 -1.24 -21.04 16.35
CA PHE A 142 -0.73 -19.69 16.04
C PHE A 142 -1.77 -18.88 15.24
N LEU A 143 -2.30 -19.44 14.15
CA LEU A 143 -3.34 -18.79 13.36
C LEU A 143 -4.61 -18.51 14.17
N SER A 144 -5.00 -19.41 15.07
CA SER A 144 -6.15 -19.21 15.96
C SER A 144 -5.96 -18.01 16.89
N ILE A 145 -4.76 -17.84 17.48
CA ILE A 145 -4.45 -16.68 18.32
C ILE A 145 -4.46 -15.41 17.47
N TYR A 146 -3.83 -15.44 16.30
CA TYR A 146 -3.82 -14.31 15.37
C TYR A 146 -5.25 -13.89 14.98
N LEU A 147 -6.10 -14.84 14.57
CA LEU A 147 -7.49 -14.55 14.17
C LEU A 147 -8.36 -14.05 15.33
N ARG A 148 -8.04 -14.43 16.59
CA ARG A 148 -8.71 -13.84 17.77
C ARG A 148 -8.37 -12.35 17.91
N ALA A 149 -7.11 -11.95 17.68
CA ALA A 149 -6.72 -10.55 17.67
C ALA A 149 -7.40 -9.78 16.51
N VAL A 150 -7.46 -10.37 15.32
CA VAL A 150 -8.20 -9.81 14.18
C VAL A 150 -9.67 -9.59 14.51
N ASN A 151 -10.32 -10.60 15.11
CA ASN A 151 -11.72 -10.47 15.54
C ASN A 151 -11.94 -9.35 16.57
N MET A 152 -10.97 -9.13 17.46
CA MET A 152 -11.01 -8.01 18.39
C MET A 152 -10.92 -6.68 17.64
N LEU A 153 -9.97 -6.52 16.73
CA LEU A 153 -9.80 -5.32 15.90
C LEU A 153 -11.06 -4.98 15.08
N GLN A 154 -11.80 -6.01 14.62
CA GLN A 154 -13.03 -5.80 13.83
C GLN A 154 -14.27 -5.51 14.69
N LYS A 155 -14.30 -5.96 15.95
CA LYS A 155 -15.49 -5.87 16.81
C LYS A 155 -15.46 -4.71 17.78
N GLU A 156 -14.28 -4.36 18.27
CA GLU A 156 -14.13 -3.26 19.21
C GLU A 156 -14.19 -1.91 18.47
N PRO A 157 -14.74 -0.88 19.10
CA PRO A 157 -14.63 0.48 18.57
C PRO A 157 -13.15 0.85 18.43
N LEU A 158 -12.73 1.27 17.23
CA LEU A 158 -11.32 1.57 16.96
C LEU A 158 -10.77 2.64 17.90
N GLU A 159 -11.61 3.57 18.33
CA GLU A 159 -11.27 4.62 19.28
C GLU A 159 -10.80 4.03 20.64
N SER A 160 -11.34 2.88 21.06
CA SER A 160 -10.93 2.21 22.29
C SER A 160 -9.53 1.59 22.20
N LEU A 161 -9.05 1.31 20.99
CA LEU A 161 -7.75 0.69 20.73
C LEU A 161 -6.62 1.73 20.59
N VAL A 162 -6.96 2.99 20.38
CA VAL A 162 -5.97 4.07 20.13
C VAL A 162 -4.91 4.17 21.22
N PRO A 163 -5.20 4.14 22.54
CA PRO A 163 -4.17 4.26 23.55
C PRO A 163 -3.11 3.14 23.49
N GLU A 164 -3.57 1.89 23.28
CA GLU A 164 -2.66 0.74 23.16
C GLU A 164 -1.86 0.79 21.87
N TYR A 165 -2.47 1.25 20.79
CA TYR A 165 -1.81 1.43 19.49
C TYR A 165 -0.70 2.49 19.58
N GLN A 166 -0.97 3.63 20.21
CA GLN A 166 0.02 4.68 20.45
C GLN A 166 1.18 4.16 21.31
N ARG A 167 0.87 3.42 22.39
CA ARG A 167 1.89 2.82 23.26
C ARG A 167 2.78 1.86 22.48
N PHE A 168 2.19 0.98 21.66
CA PHE A 168 2.93 0.04 20.83
C PHE A 168 3.90 0.76 19.88
N PHE A 169 3.43 1.76 19.14
CA PHE A 169 4.29 2.49 18.20
C PHE A 169 5.40 3.29 18.90
N LEU A 170 5.11 3.86 20.07
CA LEU A 170 6.12 4.56 20.86
C LEU A 170 7.20 3.61 21.38
N GLU A 171 6.80 2.48 21.97
CA GLU A 171 7.72 1.53 22.63
C GLU A 171 8.54 0.72 21.61
N TRP A 172 7.92 0.28 20.50
CA TRP A 172 8.57 -0.65 19.56
C TRP A 172 9.13 0.03 18.30
N ALA A 173 8.57 1.16 17.88
CA ALA A 173 9.01 1.87 16.69
C ALA A 173 9.56 3.28 16.96
N GLY A 174 9.54 3.75 18.21
CA GLY A 174 9.95 5.11 18.57
C GLY A 174 9.10 6.20 17.89
N LYS A 175 7.85 5.89 17.52
CA LYS A 175 6.95 6.78 16.81
C LYS A 175 5.87 7.28 17.75
N ASN A 176 5.77 8.60 17.88
CA ASN A 176 4.72 9.23 18.67
C ASN A 176 3.57 9.64 17.75
N TYR A 177 2.53 8.81 17.69
CA TYR A 177 1.32 9.09 16.90
C TYR A 177 0.32 9.91 17.71
N SER A 178 -0.31 10.89 17.06
CA SER A 178 -1.51 11.52 17.64
C SER A 178 -2.69 10.52 17.68
N PRO A 179 -3.71 10.75 18.51
CA PRO A 179 -4.91 9.91 18.51
C PRO A 179 -5.58 9.85 17.12
N GLU A 180 -5.65 10.98 16.42
CA GLU A 180 -6.24 11.10 15.08
C GLU A 180 -5.46 10.30 14.04
N LEU A 181 -4.12 10.38 14.09
CA LEU A 181 -3.26 9.60 13.19
C LEU A 181 -3.38 8.11 13.49
N SER A 182 -3.39 7.71 14.76
CA SER A 182 -3.59 6.31 15.17
C SER A 182 -4.91 5.75 14.65
N LEU A 183 -5.99 6.52 14.75
CA LEU A 183 -7.29 6.13 14.24
C LEU A 183 -7.31 6.03 12.71
N THR A 184 -6.65 6.96 12.03
CA THR A 184 -6.49 6.93 10.57
C THR A 184 -5.71 5.70 10.15
N ASP A 185 -4.61 5.39 10.81
CA ASP A 185 -3.77 4.25 10.52
C ASP A 185 -4.51 2.93 10.72
N LEU A 186 -5.25 2.78 11.84
CA LEU A 186 -6.13 1.63 12.07
C LEU A 186 -7.19 1.45 10.99
N LYS A 187 -7.81 2.54 10.51
CA LYS A 187 -8.85 2.51 9.47
C LYS A 187 -8.32 2.18 8.08
N THR A 188 -7.07 2.53 7.80
CA THR A 188 -6.45 2.33 6.49
C THR A 188 -5.69 1.00 6.34
N HIS A 189 -5.67 0.19 7.40
CA HIS A 189 -5.09 -1.16 7.41
C HIS A 189 -6.17 -2.21 7.70
N PRO A 190 -7.09 -2.51 6.77
CA PRO A 190 -8.14 -3.49 6.99
C PRO A 190 -7.54 -4.89 7.22
N VAL A 191 -8.04 -5.56 8.24
CA VAL A 191 -7.68 -6.94 8.61
C VAL A 191 -8.80 -7.90 8.24
N TYR A 192 -8.50 -9.17 8.06
CA TYR A 192 -9.43 -10.18 7.55
C TYR A 192 -9.64 -11.31 8.56
N ASN A 193 -10.90 -11.51 9.00
CA ASN A 193 -11.28 -12.63 9.85
C ASN A 193 -11.25 -13.98 9.11
N LEU A 194 -11.57 -15.08 9.80
CA LEU A 194 -11.48 -16.42 9.20
C LEU A 194 -12.35 -16.59 7.96
N GLU A 195 -13.59 -16.10 7.96
CA GLU A 195 -14.50 -16.18 6.83
C GLU A 195 -13.97 -15.40 5.63
N GLU A 196 -13.51 -14.19 5.86
CA GLU A 196 -12.87 -13.34 4.85
C GLU A 196 -11.57 -13.96 4.32
N GLN A 197 -10.73 -14.56 5.20
CA GLN A 197 -9.55 -15.32 4.77
C GLN A 197 -9.94 -16.45 3.83
N LEU A 198 -10.92 -17.26 4.20
CA LEU A 198 -11.37 -18.39 3.35
C LEU A 198 -11.87 -17.90 1.99
N ALA A 199 -12.59 -16.79 1.94
CA ALA A 199 -13.03 -16.17 0.68
C ALA A 199 -11.85 -15.66 -0.17
N LEU A 200 -10.82 -15.05 0.46
CA LEU A 200 -9.61 -14.58 -0.25
C LEU A 200 -8.80 -15.72 -0.87
N PHE A 201 -8.83 -16.91 -0.28
CA PHE A 201 -8.12 -18.09 -0.79
C PHE A 201 -9.02 -19.06 -1.59
N ASP A 202 -10.30 -18.75 -1.78
CA ASP A 202 -11.21 -19.60 -2.54
C ASP A 202 -10.82 -19.69 -4.02
N THR A 203 -10.56 -20.92 -4.49
CA THR A 203 -10.20 -21.23 -5.88
C THR A 203 -11.33 -21.90 -6.66
N SER A 204 -12.53 -22.01 -6.09
CA SER A 204 -13.68 -22.72 -6.72
C SER A 204 -14.09 -22.13 -8.07
N LYS A 205 -13.79 -20.84 -8.30
CA LYS A 205 -14.09 -20.12 -9.54
C LYS A 205 -12.83 -19.76 -10.36
N GLY A 206 -11.71 -20.39 -10.08
CA GLY A 206 -10.42 -20.12 -10.74
C GLY A 206 -9.37 -19.57 -9.78
N MET A 207 -8.52 -18.65 -10.26
CA MET A 207 -7.49 -18.03 -9.43
C MET A 207 -8.12 -17.23 -8.29
N SER A 208 -7.71 -17.52 -7.04
CA SER A 208 -8.20 -16.83 -5.87
C SER A 208 -7.73 -15.36 -5.84
N THR A 209 -8.39 -14.53 -5.04
CA THR A 209 -7.98 -13.12 -4.85
C THR A 209 -6.55 -13.01 -4.34
N ALA A 210 -6.17 -13.83 -3.37
CA ALA A 210 -4.81 -13.86 -2.83
C ALA A 210 -3.77 -14.21 -3.90
N GLN A 211 -4.04 -15.23 -4.72
CA GLN A 211 -3.17 -15.59 -5.85
C GLN A 211 -3.08 -14.47 -6.90
N LYS A 212 -4.19 -13.79 -7.19
CA LYS A 212 -4.19 -12.67 -8.12
C LYS A 212 -3.31 -11.51 -7.62
N TRP A 213 -3.46 -11.12 -6.36
CA TRP A 213 -2.63 -10.08 -5.75
C TRP A 213 -1.15 -10.45 -5.82
N GLN A 214 -0.80 -11.68 -5.45
CA GLN A 214 0.57 -12.17 -5.53
C GLN A 214 1.12 -12.15 -6.96
N SER A 215 0.32 -12.60 -7.93
CA SER A 215 0.69 -12.57 -9.36
C SER A 215 0.92 -11.15 -9.87
N ASP A 216 0.06 -10.19 -9.50
CA ASP A 216 0.17 -8.81 -9.95
C ASP A 216 1.42 -8.12 -9.38
N ILE A 217 1.73 -8.36 -8.09
CA ILE A 217 2.95 -7.89 -7.44
C ILE A 217 4.20 -8.54 -8.10
N ALA A 218 4.18 -9.84 -8.32
CA ALA A 218 5.29 -10.54 -8.96
C ALA A 218 5.55 -10.03 -10.39
N LYS A 219 4.49 -9.76 -11.17
CA LYS A 219 4.61 -9.14 -12.51
C LYS A 219 5.22 -7.74 -12.43
N PHE A 220 4.84 -6.94 -11.43
CA PHE A 220 5.47 -5.65 -11.21
C PHE A 220 6.98 -5.80 -10.95
N PHE A 221 7.39 -6.64 -10.00
CA PHE A 221 8.81 -6.86 -9.68
C PHE A 221 9.60 -7.40 -10.89
N ALA A 222 8.99 -8.26 -11.71
CA ALA A 222 9.59 -8.71 -12.96
C ALA A 222 9.71 -7.59 -14.00
N SER A 223 8.74 -6.67 -14.05
CA SER A 223 8.75 -5.54 -14.99
C SER A 223 9.87 -4.54 -14.70
N VAL A 224 10.22 -4.38 -13.42
CA VAL A 224 11.31 -3.51 -12.96
C VAL A 224 12.66 -4.24 -12.82
N GLY A 225 12.71 -5.53 -13.21
CA GLY A 225 13.96 -6.31 -13.26
C GLY A 225 14.44 -6.83 -11.89
N SER A 226 13.60 -6.81 -10.87
CA SER A 226 13.93 -7.29 -9.51
C SER A 226 13.88 -8.82 -9.39
N ILE A 227 13.00 -9.46 -10.16
CA ILE A 227 12.93 -10.91 -10.30
C ILE A 227 12.98 -11.31 -11.77
N ASN A 228 13.42 -12.54 -12.05
CA ASN A 228 13.45 -13.04 -13.39
C ASN A 228 12.03 -13.33 -13.89
N LYS A 229 11.71 -12.96 -15.14
CA LYS A 229 10.41 -13.25 -15.77
C LYS A 229 10.09 -14.76 -15.82
N ASP A 230 11.12 -15.61 -15.90
CA ASP A 230 10.95 -17.07 -15.89
C ASP A 230 10.48 -17.62 -14.54
N GLU A 231 10.61 -16.84 -13.47
CA GLU A 231 10.11 -17.19 -12.12
C GLU A 231 8.60 -16.92 -11.95
N LEU A 232 7.95 -16.32 -12.96
CA LEU A 232 6.51 -16.05 -12.96
C LEU A 232 5.64 -17.25 -13.40
N LYS A 233 6.26 -18.42 -13.65
CA LYS A 233 5.56 -19.64 -14.13
C LYS A 233 4.85 -20.38 -13.03
#